data_ed699e62f024d26aedc494a20f9f7aca
#
_entry.id   ed699e62f024d26aedc494a20f9f7aca
#
_cell.length_a   1.000
_cell.length_b   1.000
_cell.length_c   1.000
_cell.angle_alpha   90.00
_cell.angle_beta   90.00
_cell.angle_gamma   90.00
#
_symmetry.space_group_name_H-M   'P 1'
#
loop_
_entity.id
_entity.type
_entity.pdbx_description
1 polymer ?
#
loop_
_entity_poly.entity_id
_entity_poly.type
_entity_poly.pdbx_seq_one_letter_code
_entity_poly.pdbx_strand_id
1 'polypeptide(L)'
;MSLNQFHLSSDQADAYDTAAQLLKSAGVDLDNDLLVPPKDSKKSVMALVGKAGSGKTLLLAKLYEALSQAGVDIILGDYEGKRRRDKRSLAILAPTNKAASVLRMRGVPATTIHRILYTPVYDPEYEKIAEWLAGSSDKPTVEGLTEEALRRAYDFFQAYKSMAGALAAAGLRGSDFITGWKRREEPLDIAFLDEASMLDDRQFEDLQQIFSTLILFGDPAQLAPVNQSGAMVFDGIK
;
A
#
# COMPACT_ATOMS: atom_id res chain seq x y z
N MET A 1 -16.21 -2.55 -18.43
CA MET A 1 -16.98 -3.73 -17.99
C MET A 1 -16.89 -3.80 -16.49
N SER A 2 -18.03 -3.76 -15.82
CA SER A 2 -18.09 -3.79 -14.34
C SER A 2 -17.69 -5.17 -13.86
N LEU A 3 -16.82 -5.26 -12.85
CA LEU A 3 -16.37 -6.51 -12.20
C LEU A 3 -17.54 -7.33 -11.60
N ASN A 4 -18.70 -6.71 -11.41
CA ASN A 4 -19.89 -7.34 -10.84
C ASN A 4 -20.51 -8.48 -11.68
N GLN A 5 -20.07 -8.69 -12.92
CA GLN A 5 -20.62 -9.73 -13.80
C GLN A 5 -19.84 -11.04 -13.78
N PHE A 6 -18.71 -11.13 -13.07
CA PHE A 6 -17.90 -12.34 -13.02
C PHE A 6 -18.21 -13.15 -11.75
N HIS A 7 -18.65 -14.38 -11.94
CA HIS A 7 -18.78 -15.36 -10.87
C HIS A 7 -17.41 -16.00 -10.58
N LEU A 8 -17.12 -16.19 -9.31
CA LEU A 8 -15.95 -16.94 -8.88
C LEU A 8 -16.14 -18.43 -9.23
N SER A 9 -15.06 -19.11 -9.65
CA SER A 9 -15.05 -20.57 -9.72
C SER A 9 -15.10 -21.16 -8.30
N SER A 10 -15.33 -22.48 -8.17
CA SER A 10 -15.33 -23.16 -6.87
C SER A 10 -14.05 -22.89 -6.08
N ASP A 11 -12.88 -23.05 -6.71
CA ASP A 11 -11.59 -22.86 -6.06
C ASP A 11 -11.34 -21.39 -5.66
N GLN A 12 -11.84 -20.46 -6.47
CA GLN A 12 -11.78 -19.03 -6.13
C GLN A 12 -12.73 -18.68 -4.98
N ALA A 13 -13.90 -19.31 -4.92
CA ALA A 13 -14.84 -19.14 -3.82
C ALA A 13 -14.26 -19.68 -2.51
N ASP A 14 -13.65 -20.87 -2.53
CA ASP A 14 -12.98 -21.45 -1.36
C ASP A 14 -11.82 -20.56 -0.88
N ALA A 15 -11.03 -20.01 -1.81
CA ALA A 15 -9.95 -19.07 -1.49
C ALA A 15 -10.49 -17.75 -0.92
N TYR A 16 -11.61 -17.25 -1.44
CA TYR A 16 -12.31 -16.08 -0.91
C TYR A 16 -12.75 -16.32 0.54
N ASP A 17 -13.43 -17.45 0.80
CA ASP A 17 -13.95 -17.82 2.11
C ASP A 17 -12.81 -17.97 3.13
N THR A 18 -11.69 -18.56 2.71
CA THR A 18 -10.50 -18.70 3.55
C THR A 18 -9.90 -17.33 3.91
N ALA A 19 -9.81 -16.42 2.95
CA ALA A 19 -9.35 -15.04 3.20
C ALA A 19 -10.33 -14.28 4.09
N ALA A 20 -11.63 -14.43 3.89
CA ALA A 20 -12.68 -13.84 4.71
C ALA A 20 -12.61 -14.33 6.17
N GLN A 21 -12.32 -15.61 6.39
CA GLN A 21 -12.12 -16.17 7.73
C GLN A 21 -10.88 -15.57 8.42
N LEU A 22 -9.77 -15.38 7.69
CA LEU A 22 -8.58 -14.71 8.24
C LEU A 22 -8.92 -13.27 8.63
N LEU A 23 -9.60 -12.53 7.76
CA LEU A 23 -10.03 -11.15 8.03
C LEU A 23 -10.97 -11.08 9.23
N LYS A 24 -11.91 -12.04 9.35
CA LYS A 24 -12.82 -12.17 10.49
C LYS A 24 -12.05 -12.40 11.81
N SER A 25 -11.04 -13.26 11.78
CA SER A 25 -10.17 -13.48 12.94
C SER A 25 -9.36 -12.23 13.34
N ALA A 26 -9.08 -11.36 12.36
CA ALA A 26 -8.42 -10.07 12.54
C ALA A 26 -9.41 -8.93 12.90
N GLY A 27 -10.71 -9.21 13.04
CA GLY A 27 -11.73 -8.25 13.43
C GLY A 27 -12.46 -7.55 12.28
N VAL A 28 -12.37 -8.08 11.06
CA VAL A 28 -13.12 -7.62 9.88
C VAL A 28 -14.06 -8.71 9.43
N ASP A 29 -15.32 -8.66 9.87
CA ASP A 29 -16.36 -9.63 9.51
C ASP A 29 -17.14 -9.12 8.30
N LEU A 30 -16.85 -9.66 7.13
CA LEU A 30 -17.47 -9.28 5.87
C LEU A 30 -18.91 -9.79 5.74
N ASP A 31 -19.28 -10.85 6.46
CA ASP A 31 -20.65 -11.41 6.40
C ASP A 31 -21.66 -10.53 7.14
N ASN A 32 -21.19 -9.83 8.19
CA ASN A 32 -22.03 -9.01 9.06
C ASN A 32 -21.71 -7.50 8.96
N ASP A 33 -20.85 -7.08 8.03
CA ASP A 33 -20.34 -5.72 7.90
C ASP A 33 -19.81 -5.13 9.23
N LEU A 34 -19.18 -5.98 10.04
CA LEU A 34 -18.69 -5.62 11.36
C LEU A 34 -17.19 -5.38 11.35
N LEU A 35 -16.79 -4.15 11.71
CA LEU A 35 -15.41 -3.74 11.86
C LEU A 35 -15.10 -3.52 13.34
N VAL A 36 -14.23 -4.35 13.88
CA VAL A 36 -13.69 -4.17 15.23
C VAL A 36 -12.34 -3.44 15.12
N PRO A 37 -12.09 -2.40 15.95
CA PRO A 37 -10.80 -1.70 15.92
C PRO A 37 -9.62 -2.67 16.03
N PRO A 38 -8.51 -2.44 15.31
CA PRO A 38 -7.36 -3.33 15.32
C PRO A 38 -6.77 -3.44 16.73
N LYS A 39 -6.50 -4.65 17.16
CA LYS A 39 -5.78 -4.94 18.40
C LYS A 39 -4.30 -5.18 18.08
N ASP A 40 -3.41 -4.54 18.80
CA ASP A 40 -1.97 -4.49 18.53
C ASP A 40 -1.23 -5.83 18.62
N SER A 41 -1.91 -6.95 18.81
CA SER A 41 -1.26 -8.14 19.36
C SER A 41 -1.06 -9.32 18.42
N LYS A 42 -1.65 -9.37 17.22
CA LYS A 42 -1.55 -10.59 16.40
C LYS A 42 -1.28 -10.28 14.94
N LYS A 43 -0.07 -10.62 14.50
CA LYS A 43 0.27 -10.60 13.09
C LYS A 43 -0.23 -11.86 12.39
N SER A 44 -0.81 -11.68 11.21
CA SER A 44 -1.35 -12.77 10.39
C SER A 44 -0.87 -12.60 8.95
N VAL A 45 -0.35 -13.68 8.38
CA VAL A 45 0.09 -13.72 6.98
C VAL A 45 -0.58 -14.90 6.30
N MET A 46 -1.11 -14.68 5.12
CA MET A 46 -1.71 -15.70 4.27
C MET A 46 -1.23 -15.53 2.83
N ALA A 47 -1.00 -16.64 2.13
CA ALA A 47 -0.76 -16.63 0.70
C ALA A 47 -1.92 -17.30 -0.03
N LEU A 48 -2.43 -16.63 -1.06
CA LEU A 48 -3.38 -17.15 -2.02
C LEU A 48 -2.63 -17.43 -3.31
N VAL A 49 -2.33 -18.70 -3.55
CA VAL A 49 -1.52 -19.13 -4.67
C VAL A 49 -2.37 -19.75 -5.78
N GLY A 50 -1.99 -19.49 -7.01
CA GLY A 50 -2.65 -20.03 -8.18
C GLY A 50 -1.80 -19.81 -9.42
N LYS A 51 -1.90 -20.71 -10.40
CA LYS A 51 -1.19 -20.58 -11.69
C LYS A 51 -1.52 -19.24 -12.38
N ALA A 52 -0.66 -18.82 -13.29
CA ALA A 52 -0.95 -17.70 -14.16
C ALA A 52 -2.30 -17.90 -14.86
N GLY A 53 -3.17 -16.87 -14.89
CA GLY A 53 -4.49 -16.96 -15.46
C GLY A 53 -5.58 -17.61 -14.58
N SER A 54 -5.27 -18.02 -13.35
CA SER A 54 -6.26 -18.62 -12.41
C SER A 54 -7.27 -17.62 -11.82
N GLY A 55 -7.17 -16.34 -12.19
CA GLY A 55 -8.10 -15.31 -11.69
C GLY A 55 -7.74 -14.73 -10.33
N LYS A 56 -6.48 -14.80 -9.89
CA LYS A 56 -6.01 -14.17 -8.63
C LYS A 56 -6.35 -12.69 -8.55
N THR A 57 -6.20 -11.97 -9.65
CA THR A 57 -6.54 -10.53 -9.72
C THR A 57 -8.03 -10.30 -9.54
N LEU A 58 -8.88 -11.19 -10.06
CA LEU A 58 -10.32 -11.12 -9.83
C LEU A 58 -10.66 -11.35 -8.36
N LEU A 59 -10.03 -12.34 -7.74
CA LEU A 59 -10.20 -12.64 -6.32
C LEU A 59 -9.77 -11.46 -5.44
N LEU A 60 -8.61 -10.87 -5.73
CA LEU A 60 -8.13 -9.66 -5.06
C LEU A 60 -9.13 -8.51 -5.19
N ALA A 61 -9.65 -8.28 -6.40
CA ALA A 61 -10.63 -7.23 -6.66
C ALA A 61 -11.93 -7.46 -5.89
N LYS A 62 -12.41 -8.69 -5.82
CA LYS A 62 -13.63 -9.04 -5.05
C LYS A 62 -13.45 -8.84 -3.55
N LEU A 63 -12.30 -9.23 -3.00
CA LEU A 63 -11.97 -8.97 -1.59
C LEU A 63 -11.88 -7.47 -1.31
N TYR A 64 -11.23 -6.71 -2.20
CA TYR A 64 -11.18 -5.26 -2.11
C TYR A 64 -12.58 -4.64 -2.10
N GLU A 65 -13.46 -5.02 -3.04
CA GLU A 65 -14.83 -4.51 -3.10
C GLU A 65 -15.57 -4.78 -1.78
N ALA A 66 -15.45 -6.00 -1.23
CA ALA A 66 -16.10 -6.36 0.02
C ALA A 66 -15.59 -5.53 1.21
N LEU A 67 -14.27 -5.33 1.34
CA LEU A 67 -13.70 -4.51 2.40
C LEU A 67 -14.11 -3.03 2.25
N SER A 68 -14.10 -2.52 1.04
CA SER A 68 -14.52 -1.14 0.75
C SER A 68 -15.99 -0.92 1.09
N GLN A 69 -16.87 -1.86 0.75
CA GLN A 69 -18.30 -1.79 1.08
C GLN A 69 -18.54 -1.88 2.59
N ALA A 70 -17.75 -2.68 3.30
CA ALA A 70 -17.80 -2.77 4.76
C ALA A 70 -17.27 -1.51 5.49
N GLY A 71 -16.71 -0.54 4.76
CA GLY A 71 -16.25 0.74 5.31
C GLY A 71 -14.77 0.77 5.72
N VAL A 72 -13.96 -0.16 5.23
CA VAL A 72 -12.50 -0.13 5.42
C VAL A 72 -11.90 0.99 4.59
N ASP A 73 -11.10 1.86 5.22
CA ASP A 73 -10.43 2.98 4.54
C ASP A 73 -9.30 2.46 3.63
N ILE A 74 -9.23 2.96 2.40
CA ILE A 74 -8.20 2.58 1.45
C ILE A 74 -7.01 3.53 1.52
N ILE A 75 -5.82 2.98 1.73
CA ILE A 75 -4.57 3.73 1.74
C ILE A 75 -4.05 3.85 0.31
N LEU A 76 -3.91 5.08 -0.16
CA LEU A 76 -3.37 5.41 -1.47
C LEU A 76 -1.88 5.74 -1.40
N GLY A 77 -1.23 5.85 -2.55
CA GLY A 77 0.21 6.10 -2.64
C GLY A 77 0.67 7.48 -2.18
N ASP A 78 -0.24 8.40 -1.95
CA ASP A 78 -0.03 9.74 -1.40
C ASP A 78 -0.31 9.83 0.11
N TYR A 79 -0.48 8.68 0.76
CA TYR A 79 -0.72 8.62 2.20
C TYR A 79 0.48 9.15 2.99
N GLU A 80 0.33 10.35 3.51
CA GLU A 80 1.28 11.00 4.42
C GLU A 80 0.73 11.13 5.86
N GLY A 81 -0.50 10.68 6.06
CA GLY A 81 -1.24 10.89 7.29
C GLY A 81 -0.87 9.97 8.45
N LYS A 82 -1.09 10.45 9.66
CA LYS A 82 -1.10 9.61 10.85
C LYS A 82 -2.32 8.68 10.81
N ARG A 83 -2.08 7.38 11.05
CA ARG A 83 -3.15 6.39 11.14
C ARG A 83 -4.20 6.83 12.17
N ARG A 84 -5.46 6.79 11.79
CA ARG A 84 -6.55 6.81 12.75
C ARG A 84 -6.62 5.41 13.39
N ARG A 85 -6.25 5.32 14.65
CA ARG A 85 -6.21 4.05 15.40
C ARG A 85 -7.58 3.39 15.56
N ASP A 86 -8.64 4.14 15.38
CA ASP A 86 -10.04 3.73 15.48
C ASP A 86 -10.62 3.16 14.18
N LYS A 87 -9.91 3.30 13.07
CA LYS A 87 -10.38 2.86 11.75
C LYS A 87 -9.54 1.72 11.18
N ARG A 88 -10.24 0.79 10.53
CA ARG A 88 -9.60 -0.26 9.73
C ARG A 88 -9.16 0.32 8.39
N SER A 89 -8.02 -0.15 7.92
CA SER A 89 -7.44 0.32 6.66
C SER A 89 -6.86 -0.82 5.83
N LEU A 90 -6.88 -0.65 4.52
CA LEU A 90 -6.34 -1.57 3.53
C LEU A 90 -5.41 -0.84 2.56
N ALA A 91 -4.20 -1.35 2.39
CA ALA A 91 -3.31 -0.98 1.31
C ALA A 91 -3.25 -2.11 0.26
N ILE A 92 -3.38 -1.77 -1.01
CA ILE A 92 -3.24 -2.73 -2.10
C ILE A 92 -1.91 -2.43 -2.80
N LEU A 93 -1.02 -3.39 -2.77
CA LEU A 93 0.38 -3.24 -3.12
C LEU A 93 0.77 -4.07 -4.32
N ALA A 94 1.68 -3.53 -5.11
CA ALA A 94 2.35 -4.23 -6.19
C ALA A 94 3.85 -3.92 -6.16
N PRO A 95 4.72 -4.83 -6.65
CA PRO A 95 6.17 -4.64 -6.60
C PRO A 95 6.65 -3.55 -7.56
N THR A 96 5.92 -3.29 -8.64
CA THR A 96 6.30 -2.33 -9.68
C THR A 96 5.17 -1.35 -10.01
N ASN A 97 5.53 -0.19 -10.56
CA ASN A 97 4.56 0.78 -11.08
C ASN A 97 3.69 0.19 -12.20
N LYS A 98 4.25 -0.68 -13.05
CA LYS A 98 3.52 -1.35 -14.11
C LYS A 98 2.45 -2.29 -13.55
N ALA A 99 2.79 -3.13 -12.59
CA ALA A 99 1.85 -4.02 -11.93
C ALA A 99 0.74 -3.24 -11.20
N ALA A 100 1.09 -2.19 -10.47
CA ALA A 100 0.11 -1.31 -9.82
C ALA A 100 -0.82 -0.63 -10.85
N SER A 101 -0.28 -0.20 -12.00
CA SER A 101 -1.07 0.40 -13.06
C SER A 101 -2.10 -0.57 -13.65
N VAL A 102 -1.74 -1.83 -13.85
CA VAL A 102 -2.67 -2.87 -14.34
C VAL A 102 -3.84 -3.06 -13.37
N LEU A 103 -3.59 -3.06 -12.07
CA LEU A 103 -4.65 -3.14 -11.06
C LEU A 103 -5.55 -1.89 -11.10
N ARG A 104 -4.97 -0.69 -11.18
CA ARG A 104 -5.75 0.55 -11.28
C ARG A 104 -6.64 0.60 -12.52
N MET A 105 -6.16 0.11 -13.67
CA MET A 105 -6.97 0.00 -14.88
C MET A 105 -8.18 -0.94 -14.73
N ARG A 106 -8.14 -1.86 -13.77
CA ARG A 106 -9.23 -2.75 -13.41
C ARG A 106 -10.12 -2.22 -12.27
N GLY A 107 -9.89 -0.96 -11.84
CA GLY A 107 -10.66 -0.31 -10.78
C GLY A 107 -10.18 -0.63 -9.37
N VAL A 108 -9.02 -1.25 -9.21
CA VAL A 108 -8.41 -1.55 -7.91
C VAL A 108 -7.36 -0.49 -7.58
N PRO A 109 -7.49 0.27 -6.48
CA PRO A 109 -6.62 1.40 -6.17
C PRO A 109 -5.27 0.94 -5.58
N ALA A 110 -4.44 0.36 -6.43
CA ALA A 110 -3.14 -0.17 -6.06
C ALA A 110 -2.03 0.89 -6.14
N THR A 111 -1.04 0.73 -5.27
CA THR A 111 0.21 1.49 -5.26
C THR A 111 1.41 0.55 -5.15
N THR A 112 2.62 1.09 -5.23
CA THR A 112 3.82 0.26 -5.09
C THR A 112 4.18 0.05 -3.61
N ILE A 113 4.83 -1.08 -3.34
CA ILE A 113 5.38 -1.40 -2.02
C ILE A 113 6.27 -0.25 -1.53
N HIS A 114 7.14 0.24 -2.40
CA HIS A 114 8.08 1.31 -2.06
C HIS A 114 7.38 2.57 -1.52
N ARG A 115 6.28 2.99 -2.14
CA ARG A 115 5.53 4.20 -1.71
C ARG A 115 4.90 4.07 -0.34
N ILE A 116 4.55 2.86 0.06
CA ILE A 116 3.94 2.62 1.37
C ILE A 116 5.00 2.37 2.44
N LEU A 117 6.05 1.60 2.13
CA LEU A 117 7.06 1.24 3.12
C LEU A 117 8.05 2.36 3.44
N TYR A 118 8.33 3.22 2.48
CA TYR A 118 9.41 4.20 2.61
C TYR A 118 8.90 5.62 2.42
N THR A 119 9.43 6.51 3.27
CA THR A 119 9.27 7.96 3.14
C THR A 119 10.57 8.59 2.65
N PRO A 120 10.51 9.60 1.76
CA PRO A 120 11.71 10.27 1.31
C PRO A 120 12.39 11.04 2.46
N VAL A 121 13.70 11.03 2.46
CA VAL A 121 14.53 11.91 3.29
C VAL A 121 14.96 13.06 2.42
N TYR A 122 14.57 14.26 2.79
CA TYR A 122 14.88 15.47 2.02
C TYR A 122 16.24 16.03 2.41
N ASP A 123 16.89 16.71 1.45
CA ASP A 123 18.03 17.54 1.75
C ASP A 123 17.62 18.65 2.73
N PRO A 124 18.43 18.96 3.78
CA PRO A 124 18.06 19.95 4.79
C PRO A 124 17.78 21.36 4.25
N GLU A 125 18.35 21.74 3.12
CA GLU A 125 18.02 23.02 2.48
C GLU A 125 16.59 23.05 1.93
N TYR A 126 16.13 21.93 1.40
CA TYR A 126 14.79 21.80 0.82
C TYR A 126 13.73 21.35 1.84
N GLU A 127 14.16 20.77 2.96
CA GLU A 127 13.26 20.43 4.07
C GLU A 127 12.54 21.66 4.61
N LYS A 128 13.20 22.81 4.64
CA LYS A 128 12.62 24.10 5.02
C LYS A 128 11.43 24.50 4.14
N ILE A 129 11.49 24.18 2.85
CA ILE A 129 10.37 24.41 1.93
C ILE A 129 9.20 23.49 2.30
N ALA A 130 9.49 22.21 2.57
CA ALA A 130 8.49 21.24 2.96
C ALA A 130 7.79 21.62 4.28
N GLU A 131 8.54 22.07 5.28
CA GLU A 131 7.99 22.55 6.56
C GLU A 131 7.10 23.77 6.37
N TRP A 132 7.53 24.72 5.54
CA TRP A 132 6.70 25.89 5.21
C TRP A 132 5.41 25.50 4.48
N LEU A 133 5.47 24.64 3.47
CA LEU A 133 4.31 24.16 2.74
C LEU A 133 3.33 23.42 3.65
N ALA A 134 3.85 22.68 4.64
CA ALA A 134 3.05 22.01 5.67
C ALA A 134 2.48 22.96 6.73
N GLY A 135 2.88 24.23 6.73
CA GLY A 135 2.44 25.23 7.71
C GLY A 135 3.16 25.15 9.06
N SER A 136 4.32 24.47 9.10
CA SER A 136 5.11 24.28 10.32
C SER A 136 6.21 25.32 10.51
N SER A 137 6.52 26.11 9.49
CA SER A 137 7.52 27.17 9.52
C SER A 137 7.14 28.35 8.62
N ASP A 138 7.86 29.46 8.77
CA ASP A 138 7.74 30.63 7.90
C ASP A 138 8.34 30.35 6.50
N LYS A 139 7.95 31.19 5.52
CA LYS A 139 8.46 31.10 4.15
C LYS A 139 9.98 31.20 4.13
N PRO A 140 10.69 30.16 3.61
CA PRO A 140 12.14 30.17 3.59
C PRO A 140 12.69 31.00 2.44
N THR A 141 13.94 31.45 2.60
CA THR A 141 14.80 31.89 1.50
C THR A 141 15.75 30.73 1.18
N VAL A 142 15.71 30.25 -0.05
CA VAL A 142 16.56 29.13 -0.52
C VAL A 142 17.43 29.61 -1.65
N GLU A 143 18.73 29.39 -1.56
CA GLU A 143 19.68 29.79 -2.59
C GLU A 143 19.36 29.08 -3.91
N GLY A 144 19.30 29.82 -5.00
CA GLY A 144 18.99 29.27 -6.32
C GLY A 144 17.50 29.12 -6.65
N LEU A 145 16.59 29.40 -5.71
CA LEU A 145 15.15 29.42 -5.95
C LEU A 145 14.61 30.86 -5.95
N THR A 146 13.81 31.16 -6.96
CA THR A 146 13.12 32.44 -7.08
C THR A 146 11.84 32.47 -6.25
N GLU A 147 11.38 33.65 -5.87
CA GLU A 147 10.08 33.87 -5.24
C GLU A 147 8.94 33.26 -6.04
N GLU A 148 9.03 33.30 -7.35
CA GLU A 148 8.03 32.75 -8.26
C GLU A 148 8.04 31.21 -8.23
N ALA A 149 9.23 30.57 -8.12
CA ALA A 149 9.33 29.13 -7.96
C ALA A 149 8.70 28.67 -6.64
N LEU A 150 8.96 29.35 -5.54
CA LEU A 150 8.33 29.07 -4.24
C LEU A 150 6.81 29.25 -4.30
N ARG A 151 6.32 30.26 -5.00
CA ARG A 151 4.88 30.46 -5.20
C ARG A 151 4.25 29.33 -6.00
N ARG A 152 4.89 28.84 -7.06
CA ARG A 152 4.41 27.67 -7.80
C ARG A 152 4.34 26.42 -6.93
N ALA A 153 5.35 26.20 -6.07
CA ALA A 153 5.34 25.10 -5.12
C ALA A 153 4.16 25.21 -4.14
N TYR A 154 3.91 26.41 -3.61
CA TYR A 154 2.80 26.66 -2.69
C TYR A 154 1.44 26.41 -3.35
N ASP A 155 1.21 26.96 -4.53
CA ASP A 155 -0.05 26.82 -5.27
C ASP A 155 -0.31 25.33 -5.60
N PHE A 156 0.73 24.62 -6.02
CA PHE A 156 0.64 23.18 -6.29
C PHE A 156 0.29 22.40 -5.02
N PHE A 157 0.96 22.68 -3.92
CA PHE A 157 0.70 21.99 -2.65
C PHE A 157 -0.72 22.26 -2.14
N GLN A 158 -1.22 23.47 -2.26
CA GLN A 158 -2.60 23.79 -1.86
C GLN A 158 -3.62 23.01 -2.69
N ALA A 159 -3.36 22.86 -3.99
CA ALA A 159 -4.27 22.16 -4.90
C ALA A 159 -4.24 20.64 -4.75
N TYR A 160 -3.05 20.04 -4.58
CA TYR A 160 -2.86 18.59 -4.71
C TYR A 160 -2.37 17.91 -3.43
N LYS A 161 -1.94 18.64 -2.42
CA LYS A 161 -1.37 18.13 -1.16
C LYS A 161 -0.22 17.13 -1.34
N SER A 162 0.52 17.26 -2.44
CA SER A 162 1.68 16.43 -2.77
C SER A 162 2.97 17.22 -2.59
N MET A 163 3.80 16.85 -1.62
CA MET A 163 5.08 17.50 -1.34
C MET A 163 6.06 17.33 -2.50
N ALA A 164 6.23 16.10 -2.99
CA ALA A 164 7.10 15.82 -4.13
C ALA A 164 6.68 16.59 -5.39
N GLY A 165 5.37 16.66 -5.66
CA GLY A 165 4.82 17.44 -6.76
C GLY A 165 5.04 18.95 -6.61
N ALA A 166 4.92 19.48 -5.40
CA ALA A 166 5.17 20.89 -5.10
C ALA A 166 6.64 21.26 -5.32
N LEU A 167 7.57 20.44 -4.84
CA LEU A 167 9.01 20.65 -5.07
C LEU A 167 9.36 20.54 -6.56
N ALA A 168 8.73 19.62 -7.28
CA ALA A 168 8.88 19.54 -8.75
C ALA A 168 8.33 20.78 -9.46
N ALA A 169 7.21 21.35 -9.00
CA ALA A 169 6.65 22.60 -9.52
C ALA A 169 7.58 23.81 -9.30
N ALA A 170 8.42 23.78 -8.27
CA ALA A 170 9.49 24.74 -8.06
C ALA A 170 10.70 24.55 -9.01
N GLY A 171 10.70 23.51 -9.84
CA GLY A 171 11.80 23.18 -10.77
C GLY A 171 12.83 22.23 -10.19
N LEU A 172 12.59 21.64 -9.01
CA LEU A 172 13.48 20.68 -8.38
C LEU A 172 13.18 19.26 -8.88
N ARG A 173 14.21 18.50 -9.20
CA ARG A 173 14.09 17.07 -9.54
C ARG A 173 14.22 16.24 -8.25
N GLY A 174 13.65 15.04 -8.24
CA GLY A 174 13.79 14.13 -7.09
C GLY A 174 15.23 13.86 -6.69
N SER A 175 16.17 13.79 -7.68
CA SER A 175 17.61 13.67 -7.44
C SER A 175 18.24 14.86 -6.72
N ASP A 176 17.59 16.02 -6.74
CA ASP A 176 18.15 17.26 -6.19
C ASP A 176 17.76 17.43 -4.71
N PHE A 177 16.59 16.90 -4.32
CA PHE A 177 16.07 17.12 -2.97
C PHE A 177 15.83 15.85 -2.15
N ILE A 178 15.84 14.65 -2.74
CA ILE A 178 15.75 13.39 -2.02
C ILE A 178 17.15 12.82 -1.85
N THR A 179 17.63 12.77 -0.61
CA THR A 179 18.97 12.25 -0.25
C THR A 179 18.93 10.78 0.16
N GLY A 180 17.75 10.24 0.43
CA GLY A 180 17.57 8.86 0.83
C GLY A 180 16.12 8.50 1.10
N TRP A 181 15.93 7.30 1.61
CA TRP A 181 14.63 6.76 1.95
C TRP A 181 14.67 6.16 3.35
N LYS A 182 13.71 6.53 4.18
CA LYS A 182 13.53 5.99 5.52
C LYS A 182 12.34 5.06 5.54
N ARG A 183 12.49 3.88 6.14
CA ARG A 183 11.36 2.98 6.35
C ARG A 183 10.33 3.64 7.26
N ARG A 184 9.06 3.48 6.93
CA ARG A 184 7.95 3.89 7.78
C ARG A 184 8.00 3.13 9.11
N GLU A 185 7.77 3.82 10.20
CA GLU A 185 7.77 3.25 11.55
C GLU A 185 6.34 2.99 12.06
N GLU A 186 5.36 3.74 11.55
CA GLU A 186 3.98 3.59 11.98
C GLU A 186 3.38 2.27 11.47
N PRO A 187 2.81 1.45 12.37
CA PRO A 187 2.16 0.22 11.98
C PRO A 187 0.89 0.51 11.18
N LEU A 188 0.68 -0.28 10.13
CA LEU A 188 -0.51 -0.27 9.29
C LEU A 188 -1.34 -1.54 9.54
N ASP A 189 -2.58 -1.56 9.05
CA ASP A 189 -3.53 -2.62 9.36
C ASP A 189 -3.44 -3.78 8.36
N ILE A 190 -4.12 -3.71 7.22
CA ILE A 190 -4.25 -4.78 6.24
C ILE A 190 -3.51 -4.40 4.96
N ALA A 191 -2.78 -5.34 4.37
CA ALA A 191 -2.26 -5.22 3.03
C ALA A 191 -2.63 -6.42 2.16
N PHE A 192 -2.98 -6.14 0.91
CA PHE A 192 -2.99 -7.11 -0.18
C PHE A 192 -1.78 -6.85 -1.06
N LEU A 193 -1.04 -7.89 -1.39
CA LEU A 193 0.11 -7.79 -2.29
C LEU A 193 -0.10 -8.68 -3.50
N ASP A 194 -0.19 -8.09 -4.67
CA ASP A 194 -0.18 -8.81 -5.95
C ASP A 194 1.26 -9.06 -6.41
N GLU A 195 1.45 -10.07 -7.25
CA GLU A 195 2.77 -10.50 -7.77
C GLU A 195 3.81 -10.75 -6.66
N ALA A 196 3.40 -11.44 -5.58
CA ALA A 196 4.22 -11.67 -4.40
C ALA A 196 5.53 -12.43 -4.68
N SER A 197 5.62 -13.15 -5.80
CA SER A 197 6.83 -13.82 -6.26
C SER A 197 8.00 -12.89 -6.59
N MET A 198 7.73 -11.61 -6.80
CA MET A 198 8.76 -10.59 -7.08
C MET A 198 9.33 -9.94 -5.82
N LEU A 199 8.84 -10.30 -4.62
CA LEU A 199 9.37 -9.81 -3.36
C LEU A 199 10.77 -10.36 -3.09
N ASP A 200 11.65 -9.50 -2.61
CA ASP A 200 12.85 -9.93 -1.91
C ASP A 200 12.58 -10.14 -0.41
N ASP A 201 13.49 -10.85 0.25
CA ASP A 201 13.37 -11.21 1.67
C ASP A 201 13.24 -9.96 2.56
N ARG A 202 13.99 -8.91 2.27
CA ARG A 202 13.97 -7.65 3.03
C ARG A 202 12.63 -6.93 2.90
N GLN A 203 12.10 -6.84 1.70
CA GLN A 203 10.78 -6.24 1.47
C GLN A 203 9.69 -7.02 2.21
N PHE A 204 9.79 -8.35 2.21
CA PHE A 204 8.84 -9.20 2.93
C PHE A 204 8.91 -8.99 4.45
N GLU A 205 10.13 -8.94 5.01
CA GLU A 205 10.33 -8.63 6.43
C GLU A 205 9.78 -7.25 6.80
N ASP A 206 10.06 -6.23 5.99
CA ASP A 206 9.56 -4.87 6.19
C ASP A 206 8.02 -4.82 6.15
N LEU A 207 7.39 -5.53 5.23
CA LEU A 207 5.93 -5.64 5.15
C LEU A 207 5.34 -6.31 6.40
N GLN A 208 5.95 -7.42 6.85
CA GLN A 208 5.51 -8.10 8.07
C GLN A 208 5.68 -7.26 9.33
N GLN A 209 6.68 -6.38 9.38
CA GLN A 209 6.86 -5.49 10.52
C GLN A 209 5.82 -4.38 10.56
N ILE A 210 5.40 -3.88 9.41
CA ILE A 210 4.49 -2.73 9.29
C ILE A 210 3.02 -3.16 9.32
N PHE A 211 2.65 -4.21 8.59
CA PHE A 211 1.26 -4.64 8.50
C PHE A 211 0.89 -5.69 9.56
N SER A 212 -0.31 -5.55 10.13
CA SER A 212 -0.85 -6.53 11.07
C SER A 212 -1.40 -7.76 10.35
N THR A 213 -2.03 -7.57 9.20
CA THR A 213 -2.59 -8.65 8.36
C THR A 213 -2.08 -8.48 6.93
N LEU A 214 -1.47 -9.52 6.40
CA LEU A 214 -0.88 -9.51 5.06
C LEU A 214 -1.42 -10.70 4.24
N ILE A 215 -2.07 -10.40 3.11
CA ILE A 215 -2.54 -11.40 2.15
C ILE A 215 -1.74 -11.26 0.86
N LEU A 216 -1.02 -12.31 0.51
CA LEU A 216 -0.14 -12.38 -0.65
C LEU A 216 -0.84 -13.13 -1.78
N PHE A 217 -0.78 -12.58 -2.98
CA PHE A 217 -1.28 -13.21 -4.20
C PHE A 217 -0.09 -13.51 -5.11
N GLY A 218 0.08 -14.77 -5.48
CA GLY A 218 1.24 -15.17 -6.28
C GLY A 218 1.08 -16.47 -7.03
N ASP A 219 2.04 -16.76 -7.91
CA ASP A 219 2.13 -18.03 -8.61
C ASP A 219 3.11 -18.95 -7.86
N PRO A 220 2.69 -20.14 -7.41
CA PRO A 220 3.56 -21.06 -6.67
C PRO A 220 4.79 -21.49 -7.46
N ALA A 221 4.68 -21.52 -8.79
CA ALA A 221 5.81 -21.90 -9.66
C ALA A 221 6.90 -20.81 -9.76
N GLN A 222 6.55 -19.55 -9.40
CA GLN A 222 7.44 -18.40 -9.45
C GLN A 222 7.90 -17.94 -8.06
N LEU A 223 7.29 -18.49 -6.99
CA LEU A 223 7.71 -18.19 -5.62
C LEU A 223 8.97 -18.98 -5.31
N ALA A 224 10.09 -18.28 -5.14
CA ALA A 224 11.28 -18.90 -4.58
C ALA A 224 10.94 -19.50 -3.20
N PRO A 225 11.50 -20.66 -2.83
CA PRO A 225 11.31 -21.18 -1.49
C PRO A 225 11.83 -20.13 -0.50
N VAL A 226 10.92 -19.51 0.23
CA VAL A 226 11.25 -18.56 1.29
C VAL A 226 12.00 -19.34 2.35
N ASN A 227 13.28 -19.01 2.53
CA ASN A 227 14.17 -19.72 3.42
C ASN A 227 13.59 -19.89 4.82
N GLN A 228 13.41 -21.12 5.21
CA GLN A 228 13.38 -21.81 6.49
C GLN A 228 12.69 -21.18 7.72
N SER A 229 12.51 -19.89 7.85
CA SER A 229 11.72 -19.30 8.95
C SER A 229 10.32 -18.87 8.53
N GLY A 230 10.04 -18.84 7.24
CA GLY A 230 8.74 -18.46 6.66
C GLY A 230 8.10 -19.57 5.80
N ALA A 231 8.60 -20.78 5.83
CA ALA A 231 8.21 -21.90 4.96
C ALA A 231 6.73 -22.30 5.01
N MET A 232 5.98 -21.81 5.98
CA MET A 232 4.57 -22.17 6.18
C MET A 232 3.58 -21.28 5.41
N VAL A 233 4.05 -20.22 4.76
CA VAL A 233 3.16 -19.25 4.11
C VAL A 233 2.62 -19.76 2.77
N PHE A 234 3.34 -20.66 2.10
CA PHE A 234 3.01 -21.11 0.75
C PHE A 234 2.59 -22.59 0.66
N ASP A 235 2.76 -23.37 1.72
CA ASP A 235 2.39 -24.81 1.75
C ASP A 235 0.93 -25.08 2.14
N GLY A 236 0.13 -24.05 2.45
CA GLY A 236 -1.18 -24.20 3.05
C GLY A 236 -2.37 -24.30 2.09
N ILE A 237 -2.16 -24.16 0.78
CA ILE A 237 -3.24 -24.27 -0.21
C ILE A 237 -2.90 -25.37 -1.20
N LYS A 238 -3.39 -26.57 -0.92
CA LYS A 238 -3.45 -27.66 -1.89
C LYS A 238 -4.70 -27.54 -2.72
#